data_04f92bf9a9ba28307a31ce20115cd3f6
#
_entry.id   04f92bf9a9ba28307a31ce20115cd3f6
#
_cell.length_a   1.000
_cell.length_b   1.000
_cell.length_c   1.000
_cell.angle_alpha   90.00
_cell.angle_beta   90.00
_cell.angle_gamma   90.00
#
_symmetry.space_group_name_H-M   'P 1'
#
loop_
_entity.id
_entity.type
_entity.pdbx_description
1 polymer ?
#
loop_
_entity_poly.entity_id
_entity_poly.type
_entity_poly.pdbx_seq_one_letter_code
_entity_poly.pdbx_strand_id
1 'polypeptide(L)' 'MTEDEARTAVRATLAVMTRLAERTRTGADDLLMQILRSNEAKLTTAVLELAKDPTPPTPERVSAALAAVGIKV' A
#
# COMPACT_ATOMS: atom_id res chain seq x y z
N MET A 1 -9.20 -11.32 14.07
CA MET A 1 -8.70 -11.43 12.68
C MET A 1 -8.42 -12.90 12.38
N THR A 2 -8.98 -13.41 11.29
CA THR A 2 -8.71 -14.77 10.85
C THR A 2 -7.37 -14.84 10.12
N GLU A 3 -6.86 -16.07 9.93
CA GLU A 3 -5.62 -16.28 9.17
C GLU A 3 -5.76 -15.78 7.73
N ASP A 4 -6.91 -16.01 7.11
CA ASP A 4 -7.16 -15.54 5.74
C ASP A 4 -7.20 -14.02 5.65
N GLU A 5 -7.80 -13.37 6.63
CA GLU A 5 -7.80 -11.90 6.71
C GLU A 5 -6.38 -11.36 6.89
N ALA A 6 -5.57 -12.01 7.73
CA ALA A 6 -4.18 -11.62 7.93
C ALA A 6 -3.37 -11.76 6.64
N ARG A 7 -3.56 -12.86 5.90
CA ARG A 7 -2.88 -13.05 4.61
C ARG A 7 -3.29 -11.99 3.59
N THR A 8 -4.57 -11.67 3.54
CA THR A 8 -5.09 -10.64 2.65
C THR A 8 -4.47 -9.28 2.99
N ALA A 9 -4.39 -8.95 4.27
CA ALA A 9 -3.79 -7.70 4.74
C ALA A 9 -2.29 -7.64 4.40
N VAL A 10 -1.55 -8.71 4.60
CA VAL A 10 -0.13 -8.78 4.26
C VAL A 10 0.08 -8.61 2.75
N ARG A 11 -0.74 -9.29 1.96
CA ARG A 11 -0.68 -9.20 0.50
C ARG A 11 -0.96 -7.76 0.03
N ALA A 12 -1.97 -7.11 0.59
CA ALA A 12 -2.28 -5.73 0.28
C ALA A 12 -1.14 -4.78 0.69
N THR A 13 -0.53 -5.01 1.85
CA THR A 13 0.61 -4.23 2.32
C THR A 13 1.79 -4.36 1.36
N LEU A 14 2.12 -5.59 0.95
CA LEU A 14 3.20 -5.83 0.01
C LEU A 14 2.94 -5.16 -1.34
N ALA A 15 1.70 -5.20 -1.82
CA ALA A 15 1.33 -4.54 -3.08
C ALA A 15 1.53 -3.02 -2.99
N VAL A 16 1.12 -2.41 -1.90
CA VAL A 16 1.31 -0.97 -1.66
C VAL A 16 2.80 -0.63 -1.59
N MET A 17 3.57 -1.41 -0.84
CA MET A 17 5.01 -1.20 -0.70
C MET A 17 5.73 -1.33 -2.04
N THR A 18 5.37 -2.33 -2.82
CA THR A 18 5.95 -2.54 -4.16
C THR A 18 5.67 -1.33 -5.06
N ARG A 19 4.45 -0.83 -5.05
CA ARG A 19 4.08 0.32 -5.87
C ARG A 19 4.83 1.58 -5.46
N LEU A 20 4.98 1.82 -4.16
CA LEU A 20 5.73 2.96 -3.65
C LEU A 20 7.22 2.84 -4.00
N ALA A 21 7.78 1.64 -3.90
CA ALA A 21 9.18 1.39 -4.25
C ALA A 21 9.44 1.63 -5.74
N GLU A 22 8.51 1.26 -6.61
CA GLU A 22 8.60 1.54 -8.04
C GLU A 22 8.65 3.05 -8.31
N ARG A 23 7.91 3.83 -7.53
CA ARG A 23 7.84 5.28 -7.69
C ARG A 23 9.09 5.97 -7.19
N THR A 24 9.81 5.40 -6.21
CA THR A 24 10.95 6.02 -5.54
C THR A 24 12.28 5.39 -5.98
N ARG A 25 12.50 5.25 -7.27
CA ARG A 25 13.62 4.49 -7.84
C ARG A 25 15.02 4.96 -7.48
N THR A 26 15.22 6.22 -7.12
CA THR A 26 16.55 6.80 -6.91
C THR A 26 16.78 7.13 -5.45
N GLY A 27 17.78 6.55 -4.82
CA GLY A 27 18.14 6.80 -3.44
C GLY A 27 17.06 6.37 -2.46
N ALA A 28 16.47 5.25 -2.75
CA ALA A 28 15.12 4.93 -2.38
C ALA A 28 14.83 4.65 -0.90
N ASP A 29 15.77 4.08 -0.15
CA ASP A 29 15.43 3.54 1.17
C ASP A 29 15.04 4.63 2.18
N ASP A 30 15.81 5.68 2.27
CA ASP A 30 15.52 6.78 3.19
C ASP A 30 14.25 7.52 2.80
N LEU A 31 14.07 7.78 1.50
CA LEU A 31 12.91 8.46 0.98
C LEU A 31 11.65 7.60 1.18
N LEU A 32 11.74 6.30 0.91
CA LEU A 32 10.65 5.37 1.11
C LEU A 32 10.23 5.33 2.58
N MET A 33 11.19 5.23 3.50
CA MET A 33 10.91 5.24 4.93
C MET A 33 10.26 6.56 5.38
N GLN A 34 10.71 7.66 4.82
CA GLN A 34 10.13 8.98 5.08
C GLN A 34 8.68 9.06 4.63
N ILE A 35 8.37 8.56 3.44
CA ILE A 35 7.02 8.49 2.91
C ILE A 35 6.14 7.63 3.81
N LEU A 36 6.64 6.46 4.22
CA LEU A 36 5.89 5.54 5.07
C LEU A 36 5.55 6.17 6.42
N ARG A 37 6.51 6.83 7.05
CA ARG A 37 6.30 7.48 8.35
C ARG A 37 5.35 8.67 8.26
N SER A 38 5.50 9.48 7.21
CA SER A 38 4.69 10.68 7.02
C SER A 38 3.24 10.36 6.67
N ASN A 39 2.99 9.17 6.11
CA ASN A 39 1.68 8.78 5.61
C ASN A 39 1.13 7.52 6.28
N GLU A 40 1.61 7.17 7.47
CA GLU A 40 1.26 5.92 8.15
C GLU A 40 -0.25 5.69 8.21
N ALA A 41 -1.00 6.68 8.67
CA ALA A 41 -2.45 6.56 8.80
C ALA A 41 -3.13 6.40 7.43
N LYS A 42 -2.68 7.16 6.44
CA LYS A 42 -3.22 7.08 5.08
C LYS A 42 -2.92 5.73 4.44
N LEU A 43 -1.70 5.23 4.62
CA LEU A 43 -1.30 3.93 4.09
C LEU A 43 -2.10 2.80 4.75
N THR A 44 -2.32 2.89 6.05
CA THR A 44 -3.15 1.93 6.77
C THR A 44 -4.56 1.90 6.19
N THR A 45 -5.15 3.06 5.93
CA THR A 45 -6.48 3.16 5.33
C THR A 45 -6.49 2.53 3.93
N ALA A 46 -5.49 2.81 3.11
CA ALA A 46 -5.39 2.23 1.76
C ALA A 46 -5.27 0.70 1.82
N VAL A 47 -4.45 0.19 2.72
CA VAL A 47 -4.28 -1.26 2.90
C VAL A 47 -5.60 -1.91 3.34
N LEU A 48 -6.32 -1.29 4.27
CA LEU A 48 -7.61 -1.82 4.73
C LEU A 48 -8.64 -1.84 3.60
N GLU A 49 -8.66 -0.82 2.76
CA GLU A 49 -9.56 -0.79 1.59
C GLU A 49 -9.23 -1.91 0.61
N LEU A 50 -7.96 -2.13 0.32
CA LEU A 50 -7.53 -3.22 -0.55
C LEU A 50 -7.83 -4.58 0.07
N ALA A 51 -7.70 -4.70 1.37
CA ALA A 51 -7.92 -5.96 2.09
C ALA A 51 -9.39 -6.37 2.19
N LYS A 52 -10.33 -5.50 1.87
CA LYS A 52 -11.75 -5.84 1.82
C LYS A 52 -12.07 -6.85 0.72
N ASP A 53 -11.27 -6.88 -0.34
CA ASP A 53 -11.43 -7.79 -1.45
C ASP A 53 -10.39 -8.92 -1.30
N PRO A 54 -10.81 -10.20 -1.25
CA PRO A 54 -9.87 -11.31 -1.10
C PRO A 54 -9.03 -11.59 -2.35
N THR A 55 -9.39 -11.02 -3.51
CA THR A 55 -8.58 -11.20 -4.71
C THR A 55 -7.28 -10.40 -4.62
N PRO A 56 -6.18 -10.89 -5.23
CA PRO A 56 -4.91 -10.14 -5.24
C PRO A 56 -5.09 -8.75 -5.86
N PRO A 57 -4.58 -7.68 -5.24
CA PRO A 57 -4.73 -6.34 -5.80
C PRO A 57 -3.97 -6.18 -7.12
N THR A 58 -4.63 -5.55 -8.10
CA THR A 58 -3.97 -5.16 -9.33
C THR A 58 -3.24 -3.84 -9.14
N PRO A 59 -2.23 -3.50 -9.98
CA PRO A 59 -1.57 -2.20 -9.89
C PRO A 59 -2.54 -1.02 -9.98
N GLU A 60 -3.58 -1.13 -10.81
CA GLU A 60 -4.60 -0.09 -10.95
C GLU A 60 -5.39 0.10 -9.66
N ARG A 61 -5.75 -0.99 -9.00
CA ARG A 61 -6.47 -0.95 -7.73
C ARG A 61 -5.61 -0.33 -6.62
N VAL A 62 -4.33 -0.69 -6.58
CA VAL A 62 -3.39 -0.13 -5.62
C VAL A 62 -3.26 1.38 -5.83
N SER A 63 -3.07 1.81 -7.07
CA SER A 63 -2.96 3.23 -7.40
C SER A 63 -4.25 3.98 -7.04
N ALA A 64 -5.41 3.39 -7.31
CA ALA A 64 -6.70 3.99 -6.96
C ALA A 64 -6.87 4.14 -5.45
N ALA A 65 -6.50 3.12 -4.67
CA ALA A 65 -6.59 3.18 -3.21
C ALA A 65 -5.65 4.24 -2.63
N LEU A 66 -4.44 4.34 -3.14
CA LEU A 66 -3.49 5.36 -2.70
C LEU A 66 -3.97 6.76 -3.07
N ALA A 67 -4.49 6.94 -4.28
CA ALA A 67 -5.04 8.23 -4.71
C ALA A 67 -6.24 8.65 -3.84
N ALA A 68 -7.07 7.69 -3.44
CA ALA A 68 -8.23 7.97 -2.58
C ALA A 68 -7.85 8.54 -1.21
N VAL A 69 -6.65 8.21 -0.72
CA VAL A 69 -6.15 8.77 0.54
C VAL A 69 -5.16 9.93 0.32
N GLY A 70 -5.03 10.40 -0.93
CA GLY A 70 -4.22 11.57 -1.25
C GLY A 70 -2.75 11.28 -1.52
N ILE A 71 -2.37 10.03 -1.74
CA ILE A 71 -1.01 9.65 -2.08
C ILE A 71 -0.91 9.46 -3.60
N LYS A 72 -0.16 10.31 -4.26
CA LYS A 72 0.06 10.22 -5.71
C LYS A 72 1.19 9.24 -6.02
N VAL A 73 0.89 8.28 -6.85
CA VAL A 73 1.86 7.31 -7.34
C VAL A 73 1.81 7.16 -8.85
#